data_11a7ed5d38430b9f43e084a98b571339
#
_entry.id   11a7ed5d38430b9f43e084a98b571339
#
_cell.length_a   1.000
_cell.length_b   1.000
_cell.length_c   1.000
_cell.angle_alpha   90.00
_cell.angle_beta   90.00
_cell.angle_gamma   90.00
#
_symmetry.space_group_name_H-M   'P 1'
#
loop_
_entity.id
_entity.type
_entity.pdbx_description
1 polymer ?
#
loop_
_entity_poly.entity_id
_entity_poly.type
_entity_poly.pdbx_seq_one_letter_code
_entity_poly.pdbx_strand_id
1 'polypeptide(L)'
;MGLPGVFMVCNTFADDAKSAAADNGMPTVRRREISSADFYKLRGDVKTIRPLVEGVFNALTKALTDPLTPEESEKGEQNVSDDLPAEITVTADSYRLALEDFNQMYLDKRWGDGLPLIPPTPDAVEWMLSGTSRRSDEVIGSINPKHGIATIEKIAINAVMAGAKPEYLPVIITIMECLADESFDDLHILASAGSFNLLTVVSGPIAEEIGMEAGIGFMGHGWRANNTIGRAIRLATLNIGHTWPAINDMALTGRISPHTFFTICENAEFSPWQPYHASRGFNKGDSCVTVASIHGESQLNHFYGGMIGTWTAPGVLDRMVEDIQKNDRRSLFLWGSKGVGKYPGSGQGPRNHMIIVFPELAAEFKKMGYDQQKLQNEIYMRTSVAYEDLNPAERKAMQKAIELGVIPAGRKELFYSALKAGGKVPVLVSPEDLHVFVAGGAPGCAFSLNYYRVPPYNKTAIMTKKITGAVLTRAGQ
;
A
#
# COMPACT_ATOMS: atom_id res chain seq x y z
N MET A 1 -12.31 22.61 17.21
CA MET A 1 -11.07 23.02 17.93
C MET A 1 -10.93 24.54 18.05
N GLY A 2 -11.74 25.37 17.39
CA GLY A 2 -11.78 26.82 17.54
C GLY A 2 -10.51 27.58 17.13
N LEU A 3 -9.54 26.92 16.51
CA LEU A 3 -8.34 27.57 16.01
C LEU A 3 -8.52 27.96 14.54
N PRO A 4 -8.10 29.19 14.13
CA PRO A 4 -8.13 29.58 12.74
C PRO A 4 -7.22 28.69 11.90
N GLY A 5 -7.69 28.28 10.73
CA GLY A 5 -6.95 27.45 9.79
C GLY A 5 -7.01 28.03 8.37
N VAL A 6 -5.97 27.84 7.60
CA VAL A 6 -5.92 28.14 6.18
C VAL A 6 -5.14 27.05 5.44
N PHE A 7 -5.70 26.57 4.34
CA PHE A 7 -5.01 25.64 3.46
C PHE A 7 -4.08 26.39 2.52
N MET A 8 -2.83 25.95 2.45
CA MET A 8 -1.88 26.37 1.45
C MET A 8 -1.71 25.25 0.43
N VAL A 9 -1.99 25.54 -0.82
CA VAL A 9 -1.98 24.56 -1.90
C VAL A 9 -1.21 25.10 -3.11
N CYS A 10 -0.50 24.22 -3.82
CA CYS A 10 0.06 24.58 -5.12
C CYS A 10 -1.08 24.73 -6.14
N ASN A 11 -0.99 25.75 -7.00
CA ASN A 11 -2.01 26.03 -8.03
C ASN A 11 -2.33 24.81 -8.91
N THR A 12 -1.36 23.93 -9.16
CA THR A 12 -1.54 22.67 -9.89
C THR A 12 -2.45 21.66 -9.20
N PHE A 13 -2.69 21.82 -7.89
CA PHE A 13 -3.55 20.95 -7.06
C PHE A 13 -4.74 21.72 -6.44
N ALA A 14 -5.07 22.87 -6.99
CA ALA A 14 -6.12 23.71 -6.40
C ALA A 14 -7.51 23.06 -6.47
N ASP A 15 -7.84 22.42 -7.58
CA ASP A 15 -9.10 21.72 -7.78
C ASP A 15 -9.21 20.47 -6.90
N ASP A 16 -8.10 19.73 -6.73
CA ASP A 16 -8.06 18.58 -5.84
C ASP A 16 -8.25 18.99 -4.37
N ALA A 17 -7.59 20.07 -3.95
CA ALA A 17 -7.73 20.61 -2.60
C ALA A 17 -9.17 21.08 -2.35
N LYS A 18 -9.84 21.62 -3.37
CA LYS A 18 -11.25 22.00 -3.31
C LYS A 18 -12.16 20.78 -3.15
N SER A 19 -11.93 19.76 -3.96
CA SER A 19 -12.67 18.49 -3.88
C SER A 19 -12.47 17.82 -2.53
N ALA A 20 -11.20 17.66 -2.10
CA ALA A 20 -10.88 17.06 -0.81
C ALA A 20 -11.48 17.83 0.37
N ALA A 21 -11.51 19.15 0.33
CA ALA A 21 -12.13 19.97 1.36
C ALA A 21 -13.65 19.74 1.41
N ALA A 22 -14.31 19.68 0.25
CA ALA A 22 -15.75 19.39 0.16
C ALA A 22 -16.06 17.98 0.67
N ASP A 23 -15.26 16.98 0.27
CA ASP A 23 -15.41 15.58 0.70
C ASP A 23 -15.26 15.41 2.23
N ASN A 24 -14.50 16.31 2.88
CA ASN A 24 -14.35 16.35 4.33
C ASN A 24 -15.32 17.33 5.04
N GLY A 25 -16.38 17.76 4.38
CA GLY A 25 -17.40 18.65 4.95
C GLY A 25 -16.92 20.09 5.20
N MET A 26 -15.88 20.51 4.49
CA MET A 26 -15.27 21.85 4.60
C MET A 26 -15.17 22.56 3.22
N PRO A 27 -16.25 22.61 2.41
CA PRO A 27 -16.17 23.11 1.02
C PRO A 27 -15.68 24.55 0.92
N THR A 28 -15.92 25.34 1.93
CA THR A 28 -15.63 26.79 2.00
C THR A 28 -14.37 27.11 2.82
N VAL A 29 -13.59 26.08 3.22
CA VAL A 29 -12.35 26.31 3.98
C VAL A 29 -11.42 27.28 3.24
N ARG A 30 -10.83 28.21 3.98
CA ARG A 30 -9.89 29.18 3.41
C ARG A 30 -8.71 28.50 2.76
N ARG A 31 -8.45 28.88 1.52
CA ARG A 31 -7.31 28.41 0.73
C ARG A 31 -6.46 29.57 0.24
N ARG A 32 -5.17 29.33 0.11
CA ARG A 32 -4.22 30.22 -0.56
C ARG A 32 -3.41 29.40 -1.56
N GLU A 33 -3.55 29.77 -2.81
CA GLU A 33 -2.79 29.13 -3.88
C GLU A 33 -1.40 29.76 -3.97
N ILE A 34 -0.40 28.92 -4.17
CA ILE A 34 0.97 29.32 -4.43
C ILE A 34 1.41 28.76 -5.77
N SER A 35 2.24 29.52 -6.51
CA SER A 35 2.79 29.03 -7.76
C SER A 35 3.86 27.97 -7.50
N SER A 36 3.56 26.73 -7.87
CA SER A 36 4.54 25.65 -7.80
C SER A 36 5.78 25.96 -8.65
N ALA A 37 5.59 26.58 -9.83
CA ALA A 37 6.66 26.93 -10.74
C ALA A 37 7.68 27.90 -10.13
N ASP A 38 7.22 28.85 -9.31
CA ASP A 38 8.08 29.84 -8.68
C ASP A 38 8.92 29.21 -7.56
N PHE A 39 8.39 28.25 -6.82
CA PHE A 39 9.13 27.56 -5.76
C PHE A 39 10.04 26.46 -6.29
N TYR A 40 9.64 25.70 -7.31
CA TYR A 40 10.46 24.61 -7.87
C TYR A 40 11.63 25.09 -8.73
N LYS A 41 11.53 26.26 -9.34
CA LYS A 41 12.63 26.87 -10.12
C LYS A 41 13.76 27.40 -9.25
N LEU A 42 13.47 27.69 -7.99
CA LEU A 42 14.42 28.30 -7.06
C LEU A 42 15.25 27.22 -6.36
N ARG A 43 16.43 26.94 -6.86
CA ARG A 43 17.40 26.09 -6.17
C ARG A 43 18.13 26.88 -5.09
N GLY A 44 17.61 26.81 -3.86
CA GLY A 44 18.47 26.81 -2.67
C GLY A 44 19.03 28.13 -2.13
N ASP A 45 18.82 29.31 -2.73
CA ASP A 45 19.29 30.55 -2.12
C ASP A 45 18.18 31.26 -1.32
N VAL A 46 18.42 31.41 -0.03
CA VAL A 46 17.50 32.11 0.89
C VAL A 46 17.15 33.52 0.39
N LYS A 47 18.09 34.24 -0.26
CA LYS A 47 17.84 35.58 -0.78
C LYS A 47 16.80 35.58 -1.91
N THR A 48 16.77 34.54 -2.72
CA THR A 48 15.84 34.40 -3.85
C THR A 48 14.47 33.91 -3.39
N ILE A 49 14.43 33.06 -2.35
CA ILE A 49 13.20 32.50 -1.80
C ILE A 49 12.47 33.48 -0.89
N ARG A 50 13.22 34.31 -0.13
CA ARG A 50 12.66 35.20 0.89
C ARG A 50 11.51 36.11 0.38
N PRO A 51 11.62 36.83 -0.75
CA PRO A 51 10.53 37.70 -1.23
C PRO A 51 9.24 36.95 -1.52
N LEU A 52 9.33 35.72 -2.06
CA LEU A 52 8.17 34.86 -2.31
C LEU A 52 7.54 34.40 -1.01
N VAL A 53 8.36 33.98 -0.05
CA VAL A 53 7.89 33.55 1.28
C VAL A 53 7.24 34.70 2.03
N GLU A 54 7.81 35.94 1.96
CA GLU A 54 7.22 37.12 2.59
C GLU A 54 5.87 37.46 2.00
N GLY A 55 5.70 37.37 0.67
CA GLY A 55 4.43 37.58 0.01
C GLY A 55 3.35 36.55 0.45
N VAL A 56 3.73 35.27 0.49
CA VAL A 56 2.86 34.21 0.97
C VAL A 56 2.55 34.35 2.46
N PHE A 57 3.55 34.69 3.28
CA PHE A 57 3.41 34.87 4.73
C PHE A 57 2.39 35.95 5.08
N ASN A 58 2.45 37.11 4.42
CA ASN A 58 1.51 38.19 4.65
C ASN A 58 0.07 37.78 4.27
N ALA A 59 -0.09 37.06 3.15
CA ALA A 59 -1.39 36.54 2.73
C ALA A 59 -1.94 35.50 3.71
N LEU A 60 -1.09 34.62 4.25
CA LEU A 60 -1.47 33.63 5.25
C LEU A 60 -1.83 34.30 6.59
N THR A 61 -1.03 35.26 7.04
CA THR A 61 -1.30 36.01 8.28
C THR A 61 -2.67 36.69 8.19
N LYS A 62 -2.95 37.38 7.08
CA LYS A 62 -4.25 37.99 6.84
C LYS A 62 -5.37 36.95 6.85
N ALA A 63 -5.21 35.85 6.15
CA ALA A 63 -6.21 34.78 6.11
C ALA A 63 -6.46 34.13 7.49
N LEU A 64 -5.49 34.10 8.37
CA LEU A 64 -5.63 33.59 9.74
C LEU A 64 -6.29 34.59 10.71
N THR A 65 -6.17 35.88 10.43
CA THR A 65 -6.61 36.96 11.34
C THR A 65 -7.92 37.61 10.93
N ASP A 66 -8.26 37.61 9.63
CA ASP A 66 -9.52 38.16 9.16
C ASP A 66 -10.71 37.31 9.67
N PRO A 67 -11.84 37.95 10.05
CA PRO A 67 -13.06 37.23 10.41
C PRO A 67 -13.49 36.25 9.30
N LEU A 68 -14.15 35.16 9.69
CA LEU A 68 -14.78 34.27 8.71
C LEU A 68 -15.93 34.99 8.01
N THR A 69 -16.06 34.78 6.69
CA THR A 69 -17.27 35.20 5.97
C THR A 69 -18.45 34.30 6.36
N PRO A 70 -19.71 34.73 6.09
CA PRO A 70 -20.85 33.85 6.32
C PRO A 70 -20.71 32.48 5.63
N GLU A 71 -20.26 32.48 4.38
CA GLU A 71 -20.03 31.26 3.60
C GLU A 71 -18.93 30.37 4.21
N GLU A 72 -17.84 30.97 4.70
CA GLU A 72 -16.77 30.24 5.39
C GLU A 72 -17.20 29.66 6.74
N SER A 73 -18.28 30.20 7.32
CA SER A 73 -18.85 29.76 8.60
C SER A 73 -19.87 28.64 8.44
N GLU A 74 -20.35 28.39 7.22
CA GLU A 74 -21.28 27.28 6.95
C GLU A 74 -20.55 25.94 7.11
N LYS A 75 -21.16 25.05 7.90
CA LYS A 75 -20.74 23.66 7.96
C LYS A 75 -21.24 22.97 6.70
N GLY A 76 -20.35 22.56 5.84
CA GLY A 76 -20.68 21.66 4.75
C GLY A 76 -21.11 20.29 5.31
N GLU A 77 -22.11 19.69 4.71
CA GLU A 77 -22.37 18.28 4.90
C GLU A 77 -21.32 17.47 4.12
N GLN A 78 -20.89 16.36 4.68
CA GLN A 78 -20.11 15.39 3.90
C GLN A 78 -21.06 14.86 2.81
N ASN A 79 -20.83 15.28 1.57
CA ASN A 79 -21.59 14.81 0.43
C ASN A 79 -21.16 13.39 0.06
N VAL A 80 -21.56 12.44 0.87
CA VAL A 80 -21.68 11.04 0.45
C VAL A 80 -23.15 10.87 0.04
N SER A 81 -23.53 11.43 -1.10
CA SER A 81 -24.87 11.12 -1.63
C SER A 81 -24.82 9.74 -2.25
N ASP A 82 -25.30 8.77 -1.53
CA ASP A 82 -25.69 7.45 -2.05
C ASP A 82 -27.03 7.53 -2.82
N ASP A 83 -27.34 8.66 -3.47
CA ASP A 83 -28.55 8.85 -4.31
C ASP A 83 -28.48 8.06 -5.63
N LEU A 84 -27.95 6.86 -5.57
CA LEU A 84 -27.98 5.92 -6.68
C LEU A 84 -29.29 5.12 -6.61
N PRO A 85 -29.95 4.87 -7.77
CA PRO A 85 -31.10 3.98 -7.79
C PRO A 85 -30.65 2.60 -7.29
N ALA A 86 -31.49 1.94 -6.48
CA ALA A 86 -31.21 0.62 -5.93
C ALA A 86 -30.94 -0.42 -7.03
N GLU A 87 -31.58 -0.26 -8.18
CA GLU A 87 -31.41 -1.12 -9.35
C GLU A 87 -31.39 -0.30 -10.64
N ILE A 88 -30.60 -0.76 -11.61
CA ILE A 88 -30.54 -0.18 -12.96
C ILE A 88 -30.88 -1.30 -13.95
N THR A 89 -31.88 -1.06 -14.79
CA THR A 89 -32.23 -1.99 -15.87
C THR A 89 -31.61 -1.53 -17.18
N VAL A 90 -30.84 -2.41 -17.83
CA VAL A 90 -30.28 -2.21 -19.17
C VAL A 90 -31.02 -3.07 -20.14
N THR A 91 -31.60 -2.48 -21.19
CA THR A 91 -32.38 -3.18 -22.21
C THR A 91 -31.80 -2.94 -23.60
N ALA A 92 -31.68 -3.98 -24.40
CA ALA A 92 -31.24 -3.93 -25.80
C ALA A 92 -31.81 -5.09 -26.60
N ASP A 93 -31.66 -5.09 -27.92
CA ASP A 93 -32.19 -6.11 -28.83
C ASP A 93 -31.54 -7.50 -28.66
N SER A 94 -30.42 -7.58 -27.98
CA SER A 94 -29.74 -8.83 -27.68
C SER A 94 -28.90 -8.74 -26.40
N TYR A 95 -28.62 -9.88 -25.78
CA TYR A 95 -27.73 -9.93 -24.61
C TYR A 95 -26.35 -9.32 -24.89
N ARG A 96 -25.80 -9.52 -26.08
CA ARG A 96 -24.51 -8.91 -26.47
C ARG A 96 -24.56 -7.39 -26.44
N LEU A 97 -25.60 -6.80 -27.00
CA LEU A 97 -25.79 -5.34 -27.01
C LEU A 97 -26.07 -4.82 -25.59
N ALA A 98 -26.90 -5.50 -24.82
CA ALA A 98 -27.14 -5.13 -23.44
C ALA A 98 -25.85 -5.15 -22.59
N LEU A 99 -24.98 -6.12 -22.82
CA LEU A 99 -23.68 -6.21 -22.13
C LEU A 99 -22.72 -5.08 -22.59
N GLU A 100 -22.73 -4.72 -23.84
CA GLU A 100 -21.95 -3.57 -24.36
C GLU A 100 -22.44 -2.27 -23.72
N ASP A 101 -23.76 -2.03 -23.72
CA ASP A 101 -24.39 -0.84 -23.12
C ASP A 101 -24.15 -0.77 -21.63
N PHE A 102 -24.22 -1.90 -20.92
CA PHE A 102 -23.87 -2.00 -19.50
C PHE A 102 -22.41 -1.57 -19.25
N ASN A 103 -21.45 -2.14 -19.98
CA ASN A 103 -20.03 -1.81 -19.78
C ASN A 103 -19.75 -0.34 -20.14
N GLN A 104 -20.36 0.19 -21.21
CA GLN A 104 -20.20 1.59 -21.59
C GLN A 104 -20.81 2.53 -20.54
N MET A 105 -22.00 2.22 -20.02
CA MET A 105 -22.63 2.99 -18.95
C MET A 105 -21.77 3.03 -17.69
N TYR A 106 -21.18 1.88 -17.29
CA TYR A 106 -20.31 1.81 -16.12
C TYR A 106 -19.03 2.62 -16.31
N LEU A 107 -18.48 2.64 -17.53
CA LEU A 107 -17.32 3.46 -17.86
C LEU A 107 -17.66 4.95 -17.83
N ASP A 108 -18.78 5.37 -18.43
CA ASP A 108 -19.23 6.76 -18.46
C ASP A 108 -19.50 7.29 -17.05
N LYS A 109 -20.07 6.46 -16.18
CA LYS A 109 -20.33 6.76 -14.76
C LYS A 109 -19.09 6.61 -13.86
N ARG A 110 -17.95 6.17 -14.41
CA ARG A 110 -16.71 5.92 -13.66
C ARG A 110 -16.83 4.82 -12.60
N TRP A 111 -17.65 3.81 -12.87
CA TRP A 111 -17.82 2.63 -12.01
C TRP A 111 -17.03 1.41 -12.51
N GLY A 112 -16.48 1.49 -13.70
CA GLY A 112 -15.66 0.44 -14.33
C GLY A 112 -14.20 0.82 -14.46
N ASP A 113 -13.33 -0.18 -14.54
CA ASP A 113 -11.89 -0.05 -14.69
C ASP A 113 -11.41 -0.05 -16.17
N GLY A 114 -12.33 -0.01 -17.12
CA GLY A 114 -12.05 -0.06 -18.55
C GLY A 114 -11.93 -1.45 -19.14
N LEU A 115 -11.99 -2.50 -18.33
CA LEU A 115 -12.08 -3.89 -18.78
C LEU A 115 -13.52 -4.40 -18.67
N PRO A 116 -13.92 -5.42 -19.46
CA PRO A 116 -15.24 -6.02 -19.36
C PRO A 116 -15.58 -6.45 -17.92
N LEU A 117 -16.78 -6.08 -17.49
CA LEU A 117 -17.32 -6.40 -16.16
C LEU A 117 -18.39 -7.48 -16.27
N ILE A 118 -18.53 -8.29 -15.24
CA ILE A 118 -19.67 -9.17 -15.07
C ILE A 118 -20.80 -8.36 -14.41
N PRO A 119 -22.02 -8.29 -15.02
CA PRO A 119 -23.12 -7.57 -14.43
C PRO A 119 -23.46 -8.07 -13.02
N PRO A 120 -23.48 -7.20 -12.01
CA PRO A 120 -23.80 -7.56 -10.63
C PRO A 120 -25.34 -7.62 -10.46
N THR A 121 -25.97 -8.59 -11.11
CA THR A 121 -27.40 -8.83 -10.94
C THR A 121 -27.73 -9.26 -9.52
N PRO A 122 -28.97 -9.06 -9.01
CA PRO A 122 -29.37 -9.51 -7.68
C PRO A 122 -28.99 -10.97 -7.40
N ASP A 123 -29.29 -11.88 -8.33
CA ASP A 123 -28.95 -13.32 -8.20
C ASP A 123 -27.42 -13.54 -8.11
N ALA A 124 -26.63 -12.80 -8.89
CA ALA A 124 -25.17 -12.93 -8.87
C ALA A 124 -24.58 -12.38 -7.55
N VAL A 125 -25.17 -11.33 -6.99
CA VAL A 125 -24.75 -10.77 -5.69
C VAL A 125 -25.17 -11.71 -4.56
N GLU A 126 -26.38 -12.28 -4.59
CA GLU A 126 -26.83 -13.27 -3.61
C GLU A 126 -25.91 -14.51 -3.64
N TRP A 127 -25.58 -15.00 -4.85
CA TRP A 127 -24.63 -16.09 -5.01
C TRP A 127 -23.25 -15.74 -4.43
N MET A 128 -22.73 -14.53 -4.67
CA MET A 128 -21.46 -14.09 -4.12
C MET A 128 -21.50 -14.03 -2.60
N LEU A 129 -22.59 -13.53 -2.01
CA LEU A 129 -22.79 -13.44 -0.56
C LEU A 129 -22.84 -14.81 0.12
N SER A 130 -23.16 -15.89 -0.59
CA SER A 130 -23.11 -17.25 -0.04
C SER A 130 -21.73 -17.70 0.44
N GLY A 131 -20.65 -17.00 0.02
CA GLY A 131 -19.27 -17.27 0.46
C GLY A 131 -18.94 -16.78 1.87
N THR A 132 -19.84 -16.05 2.52
CA THR A 132 -19.62 -15.55 3.89
C THR A 132 -20.85 -15.78 4.77
N SER A 133 -20.62 -16.02 6.07
CA SER A 133 -21.69 -16.07 7.07
C SER A 133 -22.02 -14.68 7.65
N ARG A 134 -21.34 -13.63 7.22
CA ARG A 134 -21.53 -12.26 7.69
C ARG A 134 -22.73 -11.63 6.98
N ARG A 135 -23.36 -10.67 7.63
CA ARG A 135 -24.56 -10.02 7.09
C ARG A 135 -24.19 -9.08 5.95
N SER A 136 -25.03 -9.02 4.92
CA SER A 136 -24.82 -8.16 3.73
C SER A 136 -24.78 -6.66 4.07
N ASP A 137 -25.59 -6.24 5.04
CA ASP A 137 -25.68 -4.85 5.51
C ASP A 137 -24.61 -4.45 6.55
N GLU A 138 -23.75 -5.39 6.94
CA GLU A 138 -22.69 -5.13 7.90
C GLU A 138 -21.71 -4.10 7.35
N VAL A 139 -21.49 -3.03 8.14
CA VAL A 139 -20.58 -1.94 7.80
C VAL A 139 -19.16 -2.34 8.21
N ILE A 140 -18.25 -2.35 7.24
CA ILE A 140 -16.81 -2.64 7.45
C ILE A 140 -16.07 -1.39 7.92
N GLY A 141 -16.42 -0.23 7.38
CA GLY A 141 -15.81 1.06 7.66
C GLY A 141 -15.92 2.00 6.47
N SER A 142 -15.11 3.05 6.46
CA SER A 142 -15.06 4.02 5.35
C SER A 142 -13.77 3.88 4.55
N ILE A 143 -13.85 4.11 3.25
CA ILE A 143 -12.73 4.00 2.30
C ILE A 143 -12.40 5.39 1.74
N ASN A 144 -11.13 5.77 1.82
CA ASN A 144 -10.62 7.00 1.25
C ASN A 144 -10.62 6.96 -0.31
N PRO A 145 -10.62 8.12 -1.00
CA PRO A 145 -10.51 9.48 -0.45
C PRO A 145 -11.85 10.12 -0.07
N LYS A 146 -13.00 9.62 -0.55
CA LYS A 146 -14.32 10.23 -0.31
C LYS A 146 -15.07 9.68 0.89
N HIS A 147 -14.43 8.85 1.70
CA HIS A 147 -15.00 8.25 2.90
C HIS A 147 -16.29 7.45 2.65
N GLY A 148 -16.41 6.82 1.47
CA GLY A 148 -17.54 5.96 1.14
C GLY A 148 -17.68 4.80 2.11
N ILE A 149 -18.90 4.52 2.53
CA ILE A 149 -19.20 3.46 3.49
C ILE A 149 -19.17 2.10 2.80
N ALA A 150 -18.26 1.25 3.24
CA ALA A 150 -18.13 -0.13 2.78
C ALA A 150 -19.05 -1.05 3.57
N THR A 151 -20.03 -1.67 2.89
CA THR A 151 -20.79 -2.79 3.41
C THR A 151 -20.34 -4.08 2.72
N ILE A 152 -20.66 -5.24 3.32
CA ILE A 152 -20.36 -6.53 2.70
C ILE A 152 -21.04 -6.68 1.35
N GLU A 153 -22.28 -6.17 1.20
CA GLU A 153 -22.98 -6.18 -0.09
C GLU A 153 -22.25 -5.35 -1.16
N LYS A 154 -21.84 -4.11 -0.84
CA LYS A 154 -21.08 -3.28 -1.78
C LYS A 154 -19.76 -3.96 -2.20
N ILE A 155 -19.10 -4.65 -1.26
CA ILE A 155 -17.89 -5.43 -1.57
C ILE A 155 -18.23 -6.62 -2.49
N ALA A 156 -19.33 -7.34 -2.21
CA ALA A 156 -19.79 -8.47 -3.04
C ALA A 156 -20.15 -8.05 -4.47
N ILE A 157 -20.80 -6.89 -4.65
CA ILE A 157 -21.10 -6.29 -5.96
C ILE A 157 -19.78 -6.12 -6.76
N ASN A 158 -18.75 -5.55 -6.15
CA ASN A 158 -17.46 -5.35 -6.82
C ASN A 158 -16.72 -6.68 -7.08
N ALA A 159 -16.90 -7.67 -6.21
CA ALA A 159 -16.36 -9.01 -6.40
C ALA A 159 -17.02 -9.74 -7.59
N VAL A 160 -18.35 -9.60 -7.76
CA VAL A 160 -19.06 -10.11 -8.95
C VAL A 160 -18.50 -9.45 -10.21
N MET A 161 -18.41 -8.11 -10.23
CA MET A 161 -17.90 -7.36 -11.39
C MET A 161 -16.49 -7.78 -11.78
N ALA A 162 -15.65 -8.11 -10.80
CA ALA A 162 -14.28 -8.60 -11.02
C ALA A 162 -14.22 -10.05 -11.55
N GLY A 163 -15.30 -10.83 -11.51
CA GLY A 163 -15.33 -12.25 -11.86
C GLY A 163 -14.81 -13.17 -10.77
N ALA A 164 -14.84 -12.73 -9.51
CA ALA A 164 -14.50 -13.57 -8.36
C ALA A 164 -15.50 -14.72 -8.16
N LYS A 165 -15.19 -15.61 -7.22
CA LYS A 165 -16.09 -16.65 -6.75
C LYS A 165 -16.47 -16.41 -5.28
N PRO A 166 -17.59 -16.97 -4.79
CA PRO A 166 -18.02 -16.81 -3.41
C PRO A 166 -16.95 -17.15 -2.37
N GLU A 167 -16.21 -18.23 -2.58
CA GLU A 167 -15.15 -18.66 -1.67
C GLU A 167 -14.00 -17.66 -1.52
N TYR A 168 -13.90 -16.65 -2.42
CA TYR A 168 -12.90 -15.59 -2.34
C TYR A 168 -13.39 -14.40 -1.51
N LEU A 169 -14.71 -14.28 -1.31
CA LEU A 169 -15.31 -13.11 -0.65
C LEU A 169 -14.77 -12.87 0.77
N PRO A 170 -14.54 -13.87 1.64
CA PRO A 170 -13.97 -13.64 2.96
C PRO A 170 -12.57 -13.01 2.93
N VAL A 171 -11.75 -13.38 1.95
CA VAL A 171 -10.43 -12.77 1.72
C VAL A 171 -10.59 -11.30 1.31
N ILE A 172 -11.48 -11.03 0.36
CA ILE A 172 -11.77 -9.68 -0.14
C ILE A 172 -12.28 -8.78 0.99
N ILE A 173 -13.22 -9.27 1.81
CA ILE A 173 -13.74 -8.54 2.98
C ILE A 173 -12.60 -8.19 3.94
N THR A 174 -11.73 -9.16 4.27
CA THR A 174 -10.63 -8.93 5.20
C THR A 174 -9.61 -7.92 4.67
N ILE A 175 -9.35 -7.90 3.36
CA ILE A 175 -8.51 -6.87 2.74
C ILE A 175 -9.18 -5.48 2.88
N MET A 176 -10.48 -5.39 2.62
CA MET A 176 -11.21 -4.13 2.79
C MET A 176 -11.25 -3.67 4.25
N GLU A 177 -11.31 -4.59 5.23
CA GLU A 177 -11.16 -4.27 6.65
C GLU A 177 -9.78 -3.68 6.99
N CYS A 178 -8.73 -4.16 6.33
CA CYS A 178 -7.42 -3.56 6.49
C CYS A 178 -7.37 -2.14 5.91
N LEU A 179 -7.97 -1.92 4.74
CA LEU A 179 -8.03 -0.59 4.11
C LEU A 179 -8.89 0.40 4.91
N ALA A 180 -9.97 -0.07 5.52
CA ALA A 180 -10.87 0.74 6.32
C ALA A 180 -10.35 1.02 7.75
N ASP A 181 -9.25 0.37 8.16
CA ASP A 181 -8.68 0.55 9.49
C ASP A 181 -7.99 1.91 9.62
N GLU A 182 -8.41 2.70 10.61
CA GLU A 182 -7.88 4.06 10.82
C GLU A 182 -6.37 4.11 11.04
N SER A 183 -5.76 3.03 11.49
CA SER A 183 -4.31 2.93 11.67
C SER A 183 -3.55 2.63 10.39
N PHE A 184 -4.22 2.14 9.32
CA PHE A 184 -3.61 1.85 8.03
C PHE A 184 -3.67 3.08 7.11
N ASP A 185 -2.62 3.29 6.32
CA ASP A 185 -2.54 4.45 5.42
C ASP A 185 -3.03 4.08 4.00
N ASP A 186 -4.32 3.93 3.85
CA ASP A 186 -4.96 3.67 2.56
C ASP A 186 -4.95 4.89 1.63
N LEU A 187 -4.99 6.12 2.18
CA LEU A 187 -5.05 7.36 1.40
C LEU A 187 -3.86 7.51 0.44
N HIS A 188 -2.63 7.20 0.88
CA HIS A 188 -1.47 7.26 0.00
C HIS A 188 -1.51 6.23 -1.12
N ILE A 189 -2.07 5.04 -0.86
CA ILE A 189 -2.25 4.01 -1.88
C ILE A 189 -3.26 4.49 -2.93
N LEU A 190 -4.34 5.15 -2.49
CA LEU A 190 -5.50 5.43 -3.32
C LEU A 190 -5.46 6.79 -4.02
N ALA A 191 -4.82 7.81 -3.40
CA ALA A 191 -4.92 9.20 -3.87
C ALA A 191 -3.59 9.94 -4.06
N SER A 192 -2.45 9.41 -3.61
CA SER A 192 -1.16 10.11 -3.67
C SER A 192 -0.65 10.33 -5.09
N ALA A 193 0.11 11.41 -5.29
CA ALA A 193 0.87 11.67 -6.53
C ALA A 193 1.97 10.62 -6.83
N GLY A 194 2.37 9.83 -5.84
CA GLY A 194 3.26 8.69 -6.03
C GLY A 194 2.51 7.48 -6.58
N SER A 195 3.16 6.69 -7.43
CA SER A 195 2.58 5.47 -8.04
C SER A 195 2.60 4.30 -7.05
N PHE A 196 1.91 4.44 -5.92
CA PHE A 196 1.79 3.37 -4.92
C PHE A 196 0.84 2.27 -5.38
N ASN A 197 1.00 1.08 -4.80
CA ASN A 197 0.12 -0.05 -5.02
C ASN A 197 -0.08 -0.81 -3.70
N LEU A 198 -1.06 -1.70 -3.68
CA LEU A 198 -1.30 -2.63 -2.59
C LEU A 198 -0.72 -4.00 -2.96
N LEU A 199 0.08 -4.56 -2.06
CA LEU A 199 0.47 -5.96 -2.08
C LEU A 199 -0.29 -6.68 -0.97
N THR A 200 -0.98 -7.74 -1.34
CA THR A 200 -1.68 -8.62 -0.40
C THR A 200 -1.03 -9.99 -0.40
N VAL A 201 -0.72 -10.51 0.78
CA VAL A 201 -0.26 -11.87 0.99
C VAL A 201 -1.30 -12.63 1.79
N VAL A 202 -1.84 -13.69 1.21
CA VAL A 202 -2.75 -14.61 1.89
C VAL A 202 -1.93 -15.76 2.48
N SER A 203 -2.12 -16.01 3.76
CA SER A 203 -1.41 -17.05 4.51
C SER A 203 -2.39 -17.97 5.22
N GLY A 204 -2.05 -19.24 5.36
CA GLY A 204 -2.85 -20.26 6.02
C GLY A 204 -3.72 -21.07 5.08
N PRO A 205 -4.53 -22.01 5.62
CA PRO A 205 -5.22 -23.04 4.84
C PRO A 205 -6.13 -22.51 3.73
N ILE A 206 -6.75 -21.36 3.92
CA ILE A 206 -7.69 -20.78 2.95
C ILE A 206 -7.05 -20.59 1.56
N ALA A 207 -5.75 -20.31 1.49
CA ALA A 207 -5.09 -20.10 0.21
C ALA A 207 -5.19 -21.34 -0.71
N GLU A 208 -4.97 -22.52 -0.15
CA GLU A 208 -5.11 -23.79 -0.84
C GLU A 208 -6.60 -24.10 -1.10
N GLU A 209 -7.46 -23.93 -0.11
CA GLU A 209 -8.89 -24.21 -0.18
C GLU A 209 -9.60 -23.44 -1.30
N ILE A 210 -9.18 -22.20 -1.57
CA ILE A 210 -9.74 -21.37 -2.66
C ILE A 210 -8.94 -21.47 -3.97
N GLY A 211 -7.92 -22.32 -4.03
CA GLY A 211 -7.12 -22.57 -5.23
C GLY A 211 -6.26 -21.38 -5.65
N MET A 212 -5.62 -20.69 -4.70
CA MET A 212 -4.61 -19.70 -5.02
C MET A 212 -3.33 -20.38 -5.49
N GLU A 213 -2.70 -19.78 -6.48
CA GLU A 213 -1.38 -20.23 -6.95
C GLU A 213 -0.27 -19.65 -6.09
N ALA A 214 0.57 -20.51 -5.54
CA ALA A 214 1.71 -20.17 -4.70
C ALA A 214 3.06 -20.52 -5.34
N GLY A 215 3.06 -21.27 -6.44
CA GLY A 215 4.26 -21.77 -7.13
C GLY A 215 4.73 -20.89 -8.28
N ILE A 216 5.25 -21.50 -9.34
CA ILE A 216 5.77 -20.80 -10.51
C ILE A 216 4.70 -19.92 -11.15
N GLY A 217 5.05 -18.66 -11.39
CA GLY A 217 4.17 -17.73 -12.07
C GLY A 217 2.98 -17.25 -11.23
N PHE A 218 3.03 -17.40 -9.91
CA PHE A 218 1.98 -17.02 -8.97
C PHE A 218 1.51 -15.54 -9.09
N MET A 219 2.34 -14.66 -9.61
CA MET A 219 1.98 -13.27 -9.95
C MET A 219 1.50 -13.11 -11.39
N GLY A 220 1.46 -14.20 -12.15
CA GLY A 220 1.08 -14.18 -13.56
C GLY A 220 -0.42 -14.14 -13.80
N HIS A 221 -0.77 -14.02 -15.07
CA HIS A 221 -2.15 -14.15 -15.55
C HIS A 221 -2.61 -15.63 -15.52
N GLY A 222 -3.92 -15.84 -15.53
CA GLY A 222 -4.51 -17.19 -15.57
C GLY A 222 -4.94 -17.75 -14.19
N TRP A 223 -4.36 -17.27 -13.11
CA TRP A 223 -4.70 -17.68 -11.76
C TRP A 223 -5.93 -16.91 -11.26
N ARG A 224 -7.12 -17.55 -11.34
CA ARG A 224 -8.38 -16.85 -11.11
C ARG A 224 -8.45 -16.20 -9.73
N ALA A 225 -8.13 -16.93 -8.65
CA ALA A 225 -8.19 -16.40 -7.29
C ALA A 225 -7.25 -15.19 -7.11
N ASN A 226 -5.95 -15.36 -7.45
CA ASN A 226 -4.95 -14.29 -7.33
C ASN A 226 -5.37 -13.02 -8.08
N ASN A 227 -5.86 -13.16 -9.32
CA ASN A 227 -6.17 -12.01 -10.16
C ASN A 227 -7.51 -11.35 -9.83
N THR A 228 -8.58 -12.15 -9.58
CA THR A 228 -9.91 -11.58 -9.35
C THR A 228 -10.07 -11.00 -7.95
N ILE A 229 -9.38 -11.52 -6.93
CA ILE A 229 -9.33 -10.90 -5.60
C ILE A 229 -8.73 -9.49 -5.71
N GLY A 230 -7.56 -9.37 -6.32
CA GLY A 230 -6.91 -8.06 -6.50
C GLY A 230 -7.74 -7.09 -7.34
N ARG A 231 -8.42 -7.57 -8.40
CA ARG A 231 -9.32 -6.74 -9.22
C ARG A 231 -10.56 -6.32 -8.43
N ALA A 232 -11.14 -7.19 -7.62
CA ALA A 232 -12.28 -6.87 -6.77
C ALA A 232 -11.95 -5.73 -5.80
N ILE A 233 -10.78 -5.76 -5.18
CA ILE A 233 -10.31 -4.67 -4.31
C ILE A 233 -10.12 -3.38 -5.09
N ARG A 234 -9.55 -3.44 -6.31
CA ARG A 234 -9.40 -2.25 -7.16
C ARG A 234 -10.76 -1.64 -7.51
N LEU A 235 -11.73 -2.45 -7.92
CA LEU A 235 -13.09 -1.99 -8.20
C LEU A 235 -13.80 -1.49 -6.95
N ALA A 236 -13.65 -2.17 -5.80
CA ALA A 236 -14.23 -1.71 -4.54
C ALA A 236 -13.67 -0.35 -4.10
N THR A 237 -12.35 -0.13 -4.22
CA THR A 237 -11.76 1.19 -3.93
C THR A 237 -12.18 2.25 -4.94
N LEU A 238 -12.37 1.89 -6.21
CA LEU A 238 -12.92 2.76 -7.23
C LEU A 238 -14.35 3.20 -6.90
N ASN A 239 -15.23 2.26 -6.54
CA ASN A 239 -16.66 2.49 -6.41
C ASN A 239 -17.09 2.93 -5.00
N ILE A 240 -16.42 2.47 -3.96
CA ILE A 240 -16.69 2.83 -2.57
C ILE A 240 -15.84 4.04 -2.15
N GLY A 241 -14.55 4.00 -2.44
CA GLY A 241 -13.63 5.09 -2.12
C GLY A 241 -13.67 6.25 -3.13
N HIS A 242 -14.27 6.03 -4.29
CA HIS A 242 -14.34 6.97 -5.42
C HIS A 242 -12.95 7.40 -5.93
N THR A 243 -12.03 6.43 -6.06
CA THR A 243 -10.70 6.68 -6.60
C THR A 243 -10.74 6.72 -8.12
N TRP A 244 -10.67 7.91 -8.72
CA TRP A 244 -10.66 8.04 -10.18
C TRP A 244 -9.40 8.76 -10.66
N PRO A 245 -8.67 8.19 -11.65
CA PRO A 245 -7.47 8.80 -12.20
C PRO A 245 -7.67 10.23 -12.68
N ALA A 246 -6.72 11.11 -12.35
CA ALA A 246 -6.71 12.54 -12.67
C ALA A 246 -7.88 13.38 -12.08
N ILE A 247 -8.67 12.80 -11.17
CA ILE A 247 -9.72 13.53 -10.44
C ILE A 247 -9.40 13.58 -8.95
N ASN A 248 -9.15 12.43 -8.34
CA ASN A 248 -8.73 12.31 -6.95
C ASN A 248 -7.69 11.20 -6.71
N ASP A 249 -7.40 10.37 -7.70
CA ASP A 249 -6.17 9.59 -7.76
C ASP A 249 -5.12 10.38 -8.55
N MET A 250 -4.16 10.95 -7.82
CA MET A 250 -3.17 11.89 -8.31
C MET A 250 -1.88 11.24 -8.81
N ALA A 251 -1.83 9.93 -8.95
CA ALA A 251 -0.63 9.24 -9.42
C ALA A 251 -0.18 9.75 -10.79
N LEU A 252 0.94 10.45 -10.84
CA LEU A 252 1.43 11.18 -12.03
C LEU A 252 1.65 10.30 -13.26
N THR A 253 2.02 9.05 -13.05
CA THR A 253 2.23 8.04 -14.10
C THR A 253 1.24 6.89 -14.03
N GLY A 254 0.17 7.05 -13.21
CA GLY A 254 -0.74 5.96 -12.87
C GLY A 254 -0.17 5.03 -11.80
N ARG A 255 -0.91 3.98 -11.49
CA ARG A 255 -0.51 2.96 -10.51
C ARG A 255 0.25 1.84 -11.21
N ILE A 256 1.18 1.21 -10.46
CA ILE A 256 1.87 0.00 -10.90
C ILE A 256 0.88 -1.07 -11.20
N SER A 257 0.45 -1.78 -11.81
CA SER A 257 -0.68 -2.70 -11.94
C SER A 257 -2.03 -1.98 -11.92
N PRO A 258 -2.48 -1.43 -13.04
CA PRO A 258 -3.65 -0.52 -13.08
C PRO A 258 -4.99 -1.22 -12.81
N HIS A 259 -5.15 -2.49 -13.23
CA HIS A 259 -6.43 -3.19 -13.18
C HIS A 259 -6.59 -4.12 -11.97
N THR A 260 -5.50 -4.47 -11.30
CA THR A 260 -5.54 -5.35 -10.12
C THR A 260 -4.52 -4.90 -9.10
N PHE A 261 -4.80 -5.09 -7.82
CA PHE A 261 -3.76 -5.05 -6.80
C PHE A 261 -3.01 -6.39 -6.79
N PHE A 262 -1.75 -6.36 -6.42
CA PHE A 262 -0.98 -7.60 -6.30
C PHE A 262 -1.53 -8.47 -5.18
N THR A 263 -2.02 -9.64 -5.52
CA THR A 263 -2.54 -10.61 -4.54
C THR A 263 -1.85 -11.94 -4.73
N ILE A 264 -1.12 -12.35 -3.73
CA ILE A 264 -0.31 -13.57 -3.71
C ILE A 264 -0.64 -14.40 -2.46
N CYS A 265 -0.18 -15.62 -2.41
CA CYS A 265 -0.21 -16.42 -1.18
C CYS A 265 1.16 -17.02 -0.88
N GLU A 266 1.35 -17.41 0.39
CA GLU A 266 2.55 -18.13 0.81
C GLU A 266 2.54 -19.56 0.26
N ASN A 267 3.72 -20.02 -0.16
CA ASN A 267 3.94 -21.42 -0.52
C ASN A 267 4.23 -22.22 0.75
N ALA A 268 3.16 -22.56 1.47
CA ALA A 268 3.26 -23.25 2.77
C ALA A 268 3.77 -24.69 2.63
N GLU A 269 3.47 -25.37 1.52
CA GLU A 269 3.87 -26.76 1.27
C GLU A 269 5.40 -26.91 1.23
N PHE A 270 6.08 -25.99 0.55
CA PHE A 270 7.55 -26.07 0.36
C PHE A 270 8.32 -25.09 1.24
N SER A 271 7.63 -24.29 2.08
CA SER A 271 8.32 -23.38 3.00
C SER A 271 9.02 -24.15 4.13
N PRO A 272 10.32 -23.95 4.34
CA PRO A 272 11.03 -24.54 5.45
C PRO A 272 10.78 -23.80 6.77
N TRP A 273 10.06 -22.69 6.75
CA TRP A 273 9.78 -21.82 7.88
C TRP A 273 8.30 -21.83 8.25
N GLN A 274 7.96 -21.25 9.39
CA GLN A 274 6.58 -21.02 9.77
C GLN A 274 5.93 -19.95 8.87
N PRO A 275 4.60 -19.98 8.69
CA PRO A 275 3.90 -18.93 7.97
C PRO A 275 4.14 -17.56 8.59
N TYR A 276 4.16 -16.52 7.76
CA TYR A 276 4.44 -15.17 8.21
C TYR A 276 3.47 -14.68 9.31
N HIS A 277 2.18 -14.96 9.18
CA HIS A 277 1.18 -14.55 10.17
C HIS A 277 1.47 -15.10 11.57
N ALA A 278 2.08 -16.28 11.67
CA ALA A 278 2.48 -16.86 12.95
C ALA A 278 3.55 -16.01 13.66
N SER A 279 4.43 -15.36 12.90
CA SER A 279 5.40 -14.39 13.45
C SER A 279 4.74 -13.10 13.95
N ARG A 280 3.47 -12.88 13.60
CA ARG A 280 2.67 -11.69 14.00
C ARG A 280 1.69 -11.98 15.13
N GLY A 281 1.80 -13.13 15.78
CA GLY A 281 1.00 -13.49 16.96
C GLY A 281 -0.28 -14.25 16.66
N PHE A 282 -0.53 -14.64 15.41
CA PHE A 282 -1.63 -15.52 15.03
C PHE A 282 -1.24 -16.99 15.18
N ASN A 283 -2.22 -17.90 15.31
CA ASN A 283 -1.94 -19.32 15.32
C ASN A 283 -1.53 -19.80 13.92
N LYS A 284 -0.66 -20.81 13.84
CA LYS A 284 -0.21 -21.35 12.55
C LYS A 284 -1.34 -21.87 11.66
N GLY A 285 -2.43 -22.36 12.26
CA GLY A 285 -3.61 -22.84 11.54
C GLY A 285 -4.62 -21.76 11.19
N ASP A 286 -4.38 -20.50 11.56
CA ASP A 286 -5.25 -19.40 11.19
C ASP A 286 -5.04 -19.05 9.71
N SER A 287 -6.11 -18.64 9.05
CA SER A 287 -6.05 -18.03 7.73
C SER A 287 -6.02 -16.51 7.89
N CYS A 288 -5.03 -15.85 7.31
CA CYS A 288 -4.78 -14.42 7.49
C CYS A 288 -4.49 -13.72 6.17
N VAL A 289 -4.75 -12.44 6.14
CA VAL A 289 -4.33 -11.53 5.09
C VAL A 289 -3.31 -10.56 5.66
N THR A 290 -2.20 -10.38 4.96
CA THR A 290 -1.26 -9.29 5.22
C THR A 290 -1.30 -8.33 4.04
N VAL A 291 -1.63 -7.08 4.28
CA VAL A 291 -1.60 -6.02 3.27
C VAL A 291 -0.42 -5.10 3.49
N ALA A 292 0.18 -4.64 2.40
CA ALA A 292 1.24 -3.64 2.45
C ALA A 292 1.09 -2.61 1.34
N SER A 293 1.29 -1.34 1.69
CA SER A 293 1.48 -0.30 0.71
C SER A 293 2.88 -0.43 0.10
N ILE A 294 2.96 -0.58 -1.21
CA ILE A 294 4.25 -0.67 -1.92
C ILE A 294 4.37 0.46 -2.95
N HIS A 295 5.60 0.91 -3.24
CA HIS A 295 5.83 1.93 -4.25
C HIS A 295 6.97 1.58 -5.21
N GLY A 296 7.42 0.35 -5.22
CA GLY A 296 8.43 -0.14 -6.15
C GLY A 296 8.71 -1.60 -5.91
N GLU A 297 9.17 -2.25 -6.95
CA GLU A 297 9.67 -3.62 -6.91
C GLU A 297 11.06 -3.69 -7.52
N SER A 298 11.86 -4.63 -7.06
CA SER A 298 13.07 -5.09 -7.71
C SER A 298 13.04 -6.59 -7.77
N GLN A 299 13.25 -7.13 -8.95
CA GLN A 299 13.45 -8.55 -9.14
C GLN A 299 14.96 -8.81 -9.15
N LEU A 300 15.43 -9.55 -8.16
CA LEU A 300 16.83 -9.96 -8.07
C LEU A 300 17.00 -11.32 -8.73
N ASN A 301 17.29 -11.31 -10.02
CA ASN A 301 17.62 -12.52 -10.77
C ASN A 301 19.12 -12.74 -10.76
N HIS A 302 19.56 -13.93 -10.38
CA HIS A 302 20.97 -14.30 -10.39
C HIS A 302 21.41 -14.90 -11.74
N PHE A 303 21.00 -14.30 -12.85
CA PHE A 303 21.40 -14.73 -14.20
C PHE A 303 22.66 -14.04 -14.74
N TYR A 304 23.38 -13.29 -13.92
CA TYR A 304 24.59 -12.61 -14.38
C TYR A 304 25.78 -13.56 -14.37
N GLY A 305 26.11 -14.09 -15.54
CA GLY A 305 27.27 -14.95 -15.75
C GLY A 305 27.10 -16.01 -16.83
N GLY A 306 25.98 -16.06 -17.53
CA GLY A 306 25.81 -16.89 -18.74
C GLY A 306 25.69 -18.39 -18.50
N MET A 307 25.61 -18.87 -17.28
CA MET A 307 25.37 -20.28 -16.99
C MET A 307 24.19 -20.45 -16.03
N ILE A 308 23.16 -21.12 -16.52
CA ILE A 308 22.08 -21.68 -15.72
C ILE A 308 22.74 -22.63 -14.68
N GLY A 309 22.63 -22.32 -13.40
CA GLY A 309 22.98 -23.26 -12.35
C GLY A 309 24.11 -22.88 -11.37
N THR A 310 24.62 -21.64 -11.38
CA THR A 310 25.74 -21.25 -10.48
C THR A 310 25.36 -20.28 -9.38
N TRP A 311 24.11 -20.24 -8.95
CA TRP A 311 23.74 -19.44 -7.80
C TRP A 311 24.11 -20.13 -6.50
N THR A 312 24.45 -19.31 -5.52
CA THR A 312 24.63 -19.75 -4.14
C THR A 312 23.78 -18.87 -3.23
N ALA A 313 23.24 -19.43 -2.17
CA ALA A 313 22.48 -18.65 -1.20
C ALA A 313 23.29 -17.47 -0.61
N PRO A 314 24.58 -17.60 -0.32
CA PRO A 314 25.43 -16.46 0.05
C PRO A 314 25.47 -15.37 -1.03
N GLY A 315 25.63 -15.73 -2.31
CA GLY A 315 25.70 -14.77 -3.40
C GLY A 315 24.37 -14.02 -3.61
N VAL A 316 23.23 -14.69 -3.43
CA VAL A 316 21.92 -14.03 -3.46
C VAL A 316 21.77 -13.09 -2.27
N LEU A 317 22.22 -13.49 -1.07
CA LEU A 317 22.21 -12.63 0.11
C LEU A 317 23.08 -11.38 -0.08
N ASP A 318 24.27 -11.52 -0.71
CA ASP A 318 25.14 -10.40 -1.03
C ASP A 318 24.44 -9.40 -1.96
N ARG A 319 23.79 -9.88 -3.01
CA ARG A 319 23.02 -9.03 -3.94
C ARG A 319 21.85 -8.32 -3.28
N MET A 320 21.13 -9.01 -2.40
CA MET A 320 20.04 -8.42 -1.62
C MET A 320 20.54 -7.27 -0.75
N VAL A 321 21.66 -7.48 -0.06
CA VAL A 321 22.30 -6.46 0.76
C VAL A 321 22.75 -5.26 -0.08
N GLU A 322 23.40 -5.50 -1.22
CA GLU A 322 23.81 -4.43 -2.14
C GLU A 322 22.61 -3.61 -2.67
N ASP A 323 21.53 -4.28 -3.04
CA ASP A 323 20.33 -3.61 -3.57
C ASP A 323 19.68 -2.73 -2.50
N ILE A 324 19.53 -3.24 -1.29
CA ILE A 324 19.03 -2.46 -0.16
C ILE A 324 19.95 -1.26 0.12
N GLN A 325 21.25 -1.47 0.18
CA GLN A 325 22.19 -0.38 0.41
C GLN A 325 22.10 0.71 -0.67
N LYS A 326 22.02 0.34 -1.95
CA LYS A 326 21.93 1.29 -3.06
C LYS A 326 20.63 2.07 -3.07
N ASN A 327 19.54 1.37 -2.89
CA ASN A 327 18.21 1.94 -3.09
C ASN A 327 17.70 2.69 -1.87
N ASP A 328 18.14 2.31 -0.67
CA ASP A 328 17.59 2.82 0.59
C ASP A 328 18.53 3.76 1.36
N ARG A 329 19.74 4.02 0.86
CA ARG A 329 20.58 5.10 1.43
C ARG A 329 19.85 6.43 1.56
N ARG A 330 18.90 6.71 0.67
CA ARG A 330 18.04 7.89 0.77
C ARG A 330 17.19 7.89 2.04
N SER A 331 16.93 6.76 2.63
CA SER A 331 16.19 6.66 3.89
C SER A 331 16.93 7.32 5.05
N LEU A 332 18.26 7.40 5.00
CA LEU A 332 19.05 8.15 5.97
C LEU A 332 18.67 9.65 6.03
N PHE A 333 18.12 10.22 4.95
CA PHE A 333 17.59 11.60 4.95
C PHE A 333 16.27 11.72 5.72
N LEU A 334 15.49 10.66 5.81
CA LEU A 334 14.20 10.67 6.49
C LEU A 334 14.35 10.67 8.00
N TRP A 335 15.49 10.23 8.53
CA TRP A 335 15.78 10.28 9.95
C TRP A 335 15.77 11.70 10.53
N GLY A 336 16.09 12.71 9.71
CA GLY A 336 16.03 14.11 10.09
C GLY A 336 14.67 14.77 9.90
N SER A 337 13.64 14.06 9.45
CA SER A 337 12.30 14.62 9.30
C SER A 337 11.52 14.56 10.62
N LYS A 338 10.72 15.61 10.89
CA LYS A 338 9.90 15.69 12.12
C LYS A 338 8.84 14.59 12.25
N GLY A 339 8.62 13.79 11.22
CA GLY A 339 7.64 12.70 11.20
C GLY A 339 8.18 11.36 11.67
N VAL A 340 9.49 11.17 11.66
CA VAL A 340 10.12 9.90 12.04
C VAL A 340 10.07 9.73 13.56
N GLY A 341 9.49 8.66 14.02
CA GLY A 341 9.45 8.30 15.45
C GLY A 341 8.24 8.81 16.25
N LYS A 342 7.26 9.45 15.62
CA LYS A 342 6.09 10.01 16.31
C LYS A 342 5.07 8.95 16.78
N TYR A 343 5.10 7.77 16.17
CA TYR A 343 4.17 6.68 16.48
C TYR A 343 4.93 5.35 16.64
N PRO A 344 5.21 4.93 17.89
CA PRO A 344 5.81 3.62 18.15
C PRO A 344 4.90 2.50 17.59
N GLY A 345 5.45 1.59 16.82
CA GLY A 345 4.72 0.45 16.25
C GLY A 345 4.03 0.72 14.90
N SER A 346 4.11 1.93 14.36
CA SER A 346 3.47 2.28 13.08
C SER A 346 4.30 1.93 11.83
N GLY A 347 5.35 1.15 11.94
CA GLY A 347 6.23 0.85 10.78
C GLY A 347 6.94 2.07 10.19
N GLN A 348 7.07 3.14 10.98
CA GLN A 348 7.67 4.41 10.56
C GLN A 348 9.20 4.38 10.67
N GLY A 349 9.77 3.40 10.03
CA GLY A 349 11.18 3.41 9.73
C GLY A 349 11.48 4.11 8.41
N PRO A 350 12.75 4.34 8.11
CA PRO A 350 13.14 4.87 6.81
C PRO A 350 12.58 4.08 5.63
N ARG A 351 12.33 2.80 5.73
CA ARG A 351 11.52 1.98 4.79
C ARG A 351 11.41 0.57 5.29
N ASN A 352 10.22 0.01 5.22
CA ASN A 352 9.98 -1.42 5.35
C ASN A 352 10.24 -2.13 4.01
N HIS A 353 10.59 -3.39 4.08
CA HIS A 353 10.84 -4.22 2.92
C HIS A 353 10.05 -5.51 3.02
N MET A 354 9.29 -5.80 1.98
CA MET A 354 8.69 -7.12 1.80
C MET A 354 9.58 -7.92 0.84
N ILE A 355 10.09 -9.02 1.32
CA ILE A 355 11.01 -9.89 0.59
C ILE A 355 10.29 -11.21 0.33
N ILE A 356 10.10 -11.56 -0.94
CA ILE A 356 9.54 -12.84 -1.33
C ILE A 356 10.70 -13.74 -1.75
N VAL A 357 10.90 -14.79 -0.99
CA VAL A 357 11.97 -15.77 -1.18
C VAL A 357 11.35 -17.06 -1.72
N PHE A 358 11.97 -17.65 -2.74
CA PHE A 358 11.52 -18.94 -3.23
C PHE A 358 11.84 -20.07 -2.25
N PRO A 359 11.00 -21.13 -2.23
CA PRO A 359 11.21 -22.27 -1.33
C PRO A 359 12.60 -22.86 -1.38
N GLU A 360 13.20 -23.00 -2.57
CA GLU A 360 14.54 -23.56 -2.75
C GLU A 360 15.62 -22.68 -2.09
N LEU A 361 15.51 -21.35 -2.26
CA LEU A 361 16.44 -20.43 -1.60
C LEU A 361 16.22 -20.41 -0.09
N ALA A 362 14.97 -20.44 0.36
CA ALA A 362 14.64 -20.53 1.78
C ALA A 362 15.19 -21.83 2.41
N ALA A 363 15.12 -22.96 1.67
CA ALA A 363 15.70 -24.22 2.11
C ALA A 363 17.24 -24.15 2.24
N GLU A 364 17.93 -23.50 1.30
CA GLU A 364 19.38 -23.28 1.41
C GLU A 364 19.72 -22.35 2.58
N PHE A 365 18.99 -21.27 2.80
CA PHE A 365 19.17 -20.43 3.99
C PHE A 365 18.96 -21.23 5.28
N LYS A 366 17.97 -22.11 5.33
CA LYS A 366 17.76 -22.98 6.49
C LYS A 366 18.94 -23.95 6.72
N LYS A 367 19.51 -24.54 5.65
CA LYS A 367 20.74 -25.36 5.75
C LYS A 367 21.92 -24.58 6.31
N MET A 368 22.02 -23.29 6.00
CA MET A 368 23.00 -22.36 6.55
C MET A 368 22.72 -21.95 8.00
N GLY A 369 21.62 -22.42 8.59
CA GLY A 369 21.22 -22.13 9.97
C GLY A 369 20.35 -20.89 10.14
N TYR A 370 19.86 -20.29 9.04
CA TYR A 370 18.94 -19.17 9.10
C TYR A 370 17.49 -19.64 9.22
N ASP A 371 16.80 -19.16 10.24
CA ASP A 371 15.35 -18.99 10.27
C ASP A 371 15.02 -17.58 9.75
N GLN A 372 13.73 -17.25 9.64
CA GLN A 372 13.30 -15.92 9.18
C GLN A 372 13.93 -14.79 9.99
N GLN A 373 13.93 -14.90 11.31
CA GLN A 373 14.45 -13.86 12.20
C GLN A 373 15.98 -13.71 12.10
N LYS A 374 16.70 -14.81 12.02
CA LYS A 374 18.16 -14.77 11.83
C LYS A 374 18.52 -14.19 10.46
N LEU A 375 17.75 -14.51 9.41
CA LEU A 375 17.95 -13.92 8.08
C LEU A 375 17.69 -12.42 8.11
N GLN A 376 16.61 -11.96 8.75
CA GLN A 376 16.33 -10.55 8.95
C GLN A 376 17.46 -9.82 9.67
N ASN A 377 17.96 -10.40 10.76
CA ASN A 377 19.09 -9.85 11.52
C ASN A 377 20.37 -9.75 10.67
N GLU A 378 20.66 -10.79 9.90
CA GLU A 378 21.85 -10.84 9.01
C GLU A 378 21.77 -9.74 7.93
N ILE A 379 20.63 -9.63 7.24
CA ILE A 379 20.41 -8.58 6.23
C ILE A 379 20.55 -7.20 6.88
N TYR A 380 19.91 -7.00 8.03
CA TYR A 380 19.98 -5.74 8.77
C TYR A 380 21.41 -5.34 9.10
N MET A 381 22.19 -6.26 9.66
CA MET A 381 23.59 -6.00 10.04
C MET A 381 24.46 -5.70 8.82
N ARG A 382 24.29 -6.45 7.74
CA ARG A 382 25.09 -6.34 6.53
C ARG A 382 24.75 -5.12 5.67
N THR A 383 23.51 -4.60 5.76
CA THR A 383 23.10 -3.38 5.05
C THR A 383 23.65 -2.10 5.70
N SER A 384 24.27 -2.17 6.86
CA SER A 384 24.91 -1.02 7.50
C SER A 384 26.08 -0.48 6.67
N VAL A 385 26.15 0.85 6.56
CA VAL A 385 27.16 1.58 5.78
C VAL A 385 28.16 2.24 6.71
N ALA A 386 29.44 2.20 6.38
CA ALA A 386 30.44 2.90 7.17
C ALA A 386 30.15 4.43 7.21
N TYR A 387 30.34 5.05 8.36
CA TYR A 387 30.06 6.50 8.49
C TYR A 387 30.94 7.33 7.55
N GLU A 388 32.14 6.86 7.31
CA GLU A 388 33.09 7.49 6.38
C GLU A 388 32.61 7.44 4.92
N ASP A 389 31.78 6.46 4.57
CA ASP A 389 31.21 6.30 3.21
C ASP A 389 29.95 7.15 2.98
N LEU A 390 29.44 7.81 4.04
CA LEU A 390 28.31 8.72 3.90
C LEU A 390 28.75 10.01 3.19
N ASN A 391 27.93 10.47 2.25
CA ASN A 391 28.16 11.76 1.63
C ASN A 391 27.83 12.93 2.60
N PRO A 392 28.26 14.17 2.31
CA PRO A 392 28.06 15.29 3.22
C PRO A 392 26.60 15.59 3.58
N ALA A 393 25.65 15.34 2.64
CA ALA A 393 24.24 15.57 2.89
C ALA A 393 23.65 14.48 3.83
N GLU A 394 24.07 13.24 3.68
CA GLU A 394 23.70 12.12 4.57
C GLU A 394 24.21 12.37 6.00
N ARG A 395 25.48 12.78 6.14
CA ARG A 395 26.06 13.14 7.45
C ARG A 395 25.30 14.28 8.11
N LYS A 396 24.98 15.33 7.35
CA LYS A 396 24.19 16.47 7.83
C LYS A 396 22.78 16.07 8.27
N ALA A 397 22.12 15.21 7.50
CA ALA A 397 20.79 14.71 7.86
C ALA A 397 20.83 13.89 9.16
N MET A 398 21.85 13.04 9.31
CA MET A 398 22.07 12.24 10.51
C MET A 398 22.34 13.10 11.74
N GLN A 399 23.22 14.11 11.64
CA GLN A 399 23.49 15.06 12.71
C GLN A 399 22.22 15.80 13.12
N LYS A 400 21.42 16.24 12.13
CA LYS A 400 20.15 16.93 12.39
C LYS A 400 19.12 16.00 13.07
N ALA A 401 19.09 14.71 12.76
CA ALA A 401 18.25 13.73 13.44
C ALA A 401 18.61 13.60 14.93
N ILE A 402 19.90 13.62 15.24
CA ILE A 402 20.43 13.60 16.61
C ILE A 402 20.02 14.89 17.36
N GLU A 403 20.25 16.06 16.76
CA GLU A 403 19.91 17.36 17.35
C GLU A 403 18.41 17.49 17.63
N LEU A 404 17.57 17.01 16.74
CA LEU A 404 16.10 17.05 16.86
C LEU A 404 15.54 15.97 17.82
N GLY A 405 16.37 15.02 18.26
CA GLY A 405 15.93 13.93 19.12
C GLY A 405 14.93 12.97 18.47
N VAL A 406 14.93 12.89 17.12
CA VAL A 406 14.00 12.06 16.34
C VAL A 406 14.47 10.62 16.14
N ILE A 407 15.62 10.26 16.72
CA ILE A 407 16.12 8.89 16.69
C ILE A 407 15.27 8.04 17.65
N PRO A 408 14.75 6.89 17.21
CA PRO A 408 13.99 5.99 18.06
C PRO A 408 14.76 5.61 19.34
N ALA A 409 14.08 5.54 20.47
CA ALA A 409 14.70 5.43 21.80
C ALA A 409 15.70 4.27 21.93
N GLY A 410 15.41 3.08 21.39
CA GLY A 410 16.29 1.91 21.43
C GLY A 410 17.51 1.99 20.52
N ARG A 411 17.72 3.08 19.79
CA ARG A 411 18.75 3.22 18.75
C ARG A 411 19.73 4.35 18.96
N LYS A 412 19.52 5.16 19.98
CA LYS A 412 20.44 6.27 20.28
C LYS A 412 21.87 5.79 20.41
N GLU A 413 22.10 4.72 21.16
CA GLU A 413 23.46 4.17 21.37
C GLU A 413 24.06 3.66 20.05
N LEU A 414 23.28 3.00 19.20
CA LEU A 414 23.72 2.53 17.89
C LEU A 414 24.14 3.71 17.00
N PHE A 415 23.35 4.78 16.97
CA PHE A 415 23.67 5.99 16.22
C PHE A 415 24.90 6.72 16.74
N TYR A 416 25.03 6.85 18.07
CA TYR A 416 26.20 7.47 18.66
C TYR A 416 27.46 6.61 18.48
N SER A 417 27.33 5.28 18.48
CA SER A 417 28.46 4.39 18.19
C SER A 417 28.89 4.49 16.72
N ALA A 418 27.94 4.70 15.81
CA ALA A 418 28.21 4.89 14.38
C ALA A 418 29.02 6.18 14.09
N LEU A 419 28.94 7.20 14.93
CA LEU A 419 29.73 8.44 14.82
C LEU A 419 31.19 8.26 15.23
N LYS A 420 31.55 7.15 15.88
CA LYS A 420 32.93 6.85 16.27
C LYS A 420 33.71 6.34 15.06
N ALA A 421 35.03 6.47 15.10
CA ALA A 421 35.92 5.94 14.06
C ALA A 421 35.64 4.45 13.78
N GLY A 422 35.44 4.08 12.52
CA GLY A 422 35.09 2.73 12.09
C GLY A 422 33.63 2.34 12.38
N GLY A 423 32.77 3.27 12.83
CA GLY A 423 31.38 3.01 13.09
C GLY A 423 30.56 2.79 11.80
N LYS A 424 29.49 2.01 11.91
CA LYS A 424 28.57 1.75 10.79
C LYS A 424 27.20 2.31 11.10
N VAL A 425 26.54 2.89 10.09
CA VAL A 425 25.18 3.44 10.15
C VAL A 425 24.24 2.42 9.55
N PRO A 426 23.22 1.94 10.29
CA PRO A 426 22.21 1.06 9.73
C PRO A 426 21.34 1.84 8.73
N VAL A 427 21.19 1.27 7.53
CA VAL A 427 20.27 1.79 6.49
C VAL A 427 18.83 1.53 6.89
N LEU A 428 18.56 0.39 7.49
CA LEU A 428 17.26 -0.01 8.02
C LEU A 428 17.12 0.45 9.48
N VAL A 429 15.89 0.66 9.93
CA VAL A 429 15.64 1.05 11.32
C VAL A 429 15.71 -0.17 12.23
N SER A 430 15.18 -1.31 11.80
CA SER A 430 15.00 -2.50 12.61
C SER A 430 15.05 -3.76 11.75
N PRO A 431 15.55 -4.88 12.26
CA PRO A 431 15.38 -6.17 11.59
C PRO A 431 13.89 -6.51 11.32
N GLU A 432 13.01 -6.08 12.22
CA GLU A 432 11.56 -6.31 12.13
C GLU A 432 10.92 -5.53 10.98
N ASP A 433 11.61 -4.54 10.39
CA ASP A 433 11.18 -3.82 9.19
C ASP A 433 11.38 -4.65 7.90
N LEU A 434 12.05 -5.79 8.01
CA LEU A 434 12.20 -6.77 6.94
C LEU A 434 11.10 -7.84 7.07
N HIS A 435 10.20 -7.91 6.11
CA HIS A 435 9.10 -8.86 6.09
C HIS A 435 9.40 -9.94 5.06
N VAL A 436 9.70 -11.15 5.51
CA VAL A 436 10.11 -12.26 4.64
C VAL A 436 8.96 -13.24 4.47
N PHE A 437 8.56 -13.47 3.23
CA PHE A 437 7.56 -14.44 2.82
C PHE A 437 8.19 -15.51 1.92
N VAL A 438 7.66 -16.72 1.98
CA VAL A 438 8.06 -17.78 1.05
C VAL A 438 6.93 -17.96 0.03
N ALA A 439 7.20 -17.66 -1.24
CA ALA A 439 6.25 -17.84 -2.33
C ALA A 439 6.97 -18.03 -3.66
N GLY A 440 6.27 -18.55 -4.66
CA GLY A 440 6.83 -18.86 -5.97
C GLY A 440 7.64 -20.14 -5.98
N GLY A 441 8.41 -20.32 -7.05
CA GLY A 441 9.31 -21.45 -7.24
C GLY A 441 8.62 -22.79 -7.55
N ALA A 442 9.41 -23.70 -8.06
CA ALA A 442 9.14 -25.12 -8.09
C ALA A 442 10.47 -25.86 -8.02
N PRO A 443 10.50 -27.10 -7.56
CA PRO A 443 11.74 -27.88 -7.50
C PRO A 443 12.52 -27.84 -8.82
N GLY A 444 13.75 -27.38 -8.78
CA GLY A 444 14.64 -27.32 -9.93
C GLY A 444 14.51 -26.07 -10.80
N CYS A 445 13.75 -25.06 -10.42
CA CYS A 445 13.66 -23.80 -11.14
C CYS A 445 14.72 -22.79 -10.74
N ALA A 446 15.02 -21.90 -11.66
CA ALA A 446 15.94 -20.81 -11.47
C ALA A 446 15.33 -19.71 -10.58
N PHE A 447 16.17 -18.95 -9.93
CA PHE A 447 15.82 -17.94 -8.94
C PHE A 447 15.20 -16.70 -9.47
N SER A 448 14.25 -16.18 -8.72
CA SER A 448 14.08 -14.74 -8.57
C SER A 448 13.70 -14.44 -7.13
N LEU A 449 14.08 -13.27 -6.66
CA LEU A 449 13.70 -12.71 -5.40
C LEU A 449 12.94 -11.42 -5.71
N ASN A 450 11.71 -11.34 -5.27
CA ASN A 450 10.96 -10.10 -5.40
C ASN A 450 11.13 -9.28 -4.13
N TYR A 451 11.47 -8.04 -4.33
CA TYR A 451 11.74 -7.09 -3.29
C TYR A 451 10.87 -5.85 -3.47
N TYR A 452 10.01 -5.60 -2.49
CA TYR A 452 9.09 -4.49 -2.50
C TYR A 452 9.47 -3.49 -1.44
N ARG A 453 9.48 -2.20 -1.81
CA ARG A 453 9.70 -1.11 -0.88
C ARG A 453 8.38 -0.61 -0.34
N VAL A 454 8.35 -0.46 0.97
CA VAL A 454 7.22 0.12 1.68
C VAL A 454 7.62 1.50 2.16
N PRO A 455 6.98 2.57 1.68
CA PRO A 455 7.33 3.92 2.08
C PRO A 455 6.95 4.19 3.53
N PRO A 456 7.63 5.13 4.21
CA PRO A 456 7.27 5.56 5.54
C PRO A 456 6.03 6.47 5.51
N TYR A 457 5.05 6.18 6.36
CA TYR A 457 3.83 6.98 6.52
C TYR A 457 3.59 7.37 7.98
N ASN A 458 2.59 8.21 8.19
CA ASN A 458 2.14 8.60 9.55
C ASN A 458 1.31 7.51 10.24
N LYS A 459 0.88 6.51 9.48
CA LYS A 459 0.11 5.35 9.92
C LYS A 459 0.89 4.09 9.60
N THR A 460 0.36 2.92 9.93
CA THR A 460 1.00 1.68 9.52
C THR A 460 0.89 1.47 8.02
N ALA A 461 1.96 1.01 7.41
CA ALA A 461 2.01 0.68 5.98
C ALA A 461 1.88 -0.83 5.73
N ILE A 462 1.88 -1.65 6.80
CA ILE A 462 1.70 -3.09 6.74
C ILE A 462 0.75 -3.51 7.86
N MET A 463 -0.25 -4.31 7.53
CA MET A 463 -1.25 -4.79 8.48
C MET A 463 -1.59 -6.26 8.21
N THR A 464 -1.75 -7.03 9.28
CA THR A 464 -2.21 -8.42 9.20
C THR A 464 -3.52 -8.57 9.95
N LYS A 465 -4.53 -9.16 9.33
CA LYS A 465 -5.81 -9.51 9.96
C LYS A 465 -6.16 -10.96 9.69
N LYS A 466 -6.86 -11.58 10.66
CA LYS A 466 -7.40 -12.92 10.53
C LYS A 466 -8.68 -12.91 9.67
N ILE A 467 -8.79 -13.85 8.74
CA ILE A 467 -9.98 -14.05 7.93
C ILE A 467 -11.06 -14.69 8.79
N THR A 468 -12.27 -14.13 8.75
CA THR A 468 -13.41 -14.58 9.52
C THR A 468 -14.64 -14.76 8.62
N GLY A 469 -15.62 -15.56 9.08
CA GLY A 469 -16.89 -15.73 8.41
C GLY A 469 -16.83 -16.47 7.07
N ALA A 470 -15.75 -17.21 6.78
CA ALA A 470 -15.64 -17.99 5.56
C ALA A 470 -16.65 -19.13 5.54
N VAL A 471 -17.39 -19.24 4.44
CA VAL A 471 -18.21 -20.41 4.09
C VAL A 471 -17.55 -21.04 2.87
N LEU A 472 -16.82 -22.12 3.11
CA LEU A 472 -16.14 -22.86 2.05
C LEU A 472 -17.05 -24.01 1.61
N THR A 473 -17.70 -23.85 0.47
CA THR A 473 -18.34 -24.96 -0.20
C THR A 473 -17.24 -25.85 -0.74
N ARG A 474 -17.09 -27.06 -0.20
CA ARG A 474 -16.14 -28.03 -0.73
C ARG A 474 -16.37 -28.15 -2.23
N ALA A 475 -15.37 -27.85 -3.04
CA ALA A 475 -15.36 -28.08 -4.45
C ALA A 475 -15.54 -29.61 -4.66
N GLY A 476 -16.71 -30.04 -5.10
CA GLY A 476 -16.97 -31.45 -5.44
C GLY A 476 -18.25 -32.03 -4.86
N GLN A 477 -19.37 -31.39 -5.05
CA GLN A 477 -20.68 -32.07 -5.14
C GLN A 477 -21.44 -31.55 -6.35
#